data_edcf92ecaa723b6f4df475867ef9984f
#
_entry.id   edcf92ecaa723b6f4df475867ef9984f
#
_cell.length_a   1.000
_cell.length_b   1.000
_cell.length_c   1.000
_cell.angle_alpha   90.00
_cell.angle_beta   90.00
_cell.angle_gamma   90.00
#
_symmetry.space_group_name_H-M   'P 1'
#
loop_
_entity.id
_entity.type
_entity.pdbx_description
1 polymer ?
#
loop_
_entity_poly.entity_id
_entity_poly.type
_entity_poly.pdbx_seq_one_letter_code
_entity_poly.pdbx_strand_id
1 'polypeptide(L)'
;MTAKDSLNKTLADFQAKRAETMAPDKLKINIDQRRLLVERSNRDGFVKAGDVVEPFDLIEVGGERLTRDGLLKKGPLVLVFFRFAGCPACNIALPYYNQHLAPELKKLGATLVGISPQVPERLVEIKERHKLDFLIASDRDNALGRRFGILYTFDEPSKQSSIAGGSPIGEVTGTGTWELPMPATIVISETGHVRFADVSPDWLVRTEPGDVIDAVRKLTKRAAA
;
A
#
# COMPACT_ATOMS: atom_id res chain seq x y z
N MET A 1 -17.63 3.56 -12.42
CA MET A 1 -18.02 3.55 -10.98
C MET A 1 -18.64 4.89 -10.66
N THR A 2 -19.77 4.90 -9.98
CA THR A 2 -20.37 6.14 -9.51
C THR A 2 -19.61 6.63 -8.27
N ALA A 3 -19.62 7.95 -7.97
CA ALA A 3 -18.96 8.50 -6.77
C ALA A 3 -19.47 7.87 -5.45
N LYS A 4 -20.60 7.15 -5.51
CA LYS A 4 -21.22 6.45 -4.38
C LYS A 4 -20.48 5.16 -3.99
N ASP A 5 -19.65 4.61 -4.89
CA ASP A 5 -18.98 3.31 -4.76
C ASP A 5 -17.44 3.45 -4.78
N SER A 6 -16.87 4.63 -4.48
CA SER A 6 -15.42 4.82 -4.48
C SER A 6 -14.77 4.31 -3.18
N LEU A 7 -13.53 3.87 -3.27
CA LEU A 7 -12.74 3.43 -2.13
C LEU A 7 -12.58 4.58 -1.11
N ASN A 8 -12.28 5.78 -1.59
CA ASN A 8 -12.09 6.94 -0.71
C ASN A 8 -13.39 7.35 -0.02
N LYS A 9 -14.55 7.19 -0.67
CA LYS A 9 -15.85 7.38 -0.01
C LYS A 9 -16.04 6.36 1.13
N THR A 10 -15.73 5.09 0.88
CA THR A 10 -15.82 4.02 1.91
C THR A 10 -14.89 4.32 3.09
N LEU A 11 -13.68 4.80 2.84
CA LEU A 11 -12.73 5.19 3.90
C LEU A 11 -13.18 6.44 4.64
N ALA A 12 -13.82 7.41 3.98
CA ALA A 12 -14.40 8.59 4.61
C ALA A 12 -15.56 8.21 5.56
N ASP A 13 -16.44 7.31 5.11
CA ASP A 13 -17.54 6.78 5.94
C ASP A 13 -17.02 6.00 7.15
N PHE A 14 -15.98 5.20 6.95
CA PHE A 14 -15.27 4.54 8.05
C PHE A 14 -14.71 5.55 9.06
N GLN A 15 -14.10 6.64 8.60
CA GLN A 15 -13.59 7.69 9.48
C GLN A 15 -14.71 8.40 10.24
N ALA A 16 -15.82 8.70 9.59
CA ALA A 16 -16.99 9.30 10.24
C ALA A 16 -17.50 8.41 11.38
N LYS A 17 -17.64 7.11 11.13
CA LYS A 17 -18.04 6.13 12.16
C LYS A 17 -17.02 6.06 13.31
N ARG A 18 -15.72 6.13 13.03
CA ARG A 18 -14.70 6.18 14.08
C ARG A 18 -14.80 7.44 14.94
N ALA A 19 -15.17 8.58 14.36
CA ALA A 19 -15.38 9.81 15.10
C ALA A 19 -16.51 9.68 16.15
N GLU A 20 -17.50 8.83 15.90
CA GLU A 20 -18.60 8.56 16.82
C GLU A 20 -18.27 7.52 17.91
N THR A 21 -17.37 6.57 17.61
CA THR A 21 -17.18 5.36 18.43
C THR A 21 -15.82 5.27 19.12
N MET A 22 -14.82 5.98 18.64
CA MET A 22 -13.46 5.94 19.19
C MET A 22 -13.31 6.91 20.36
N ALA A 23 -12.52 6.54 21.37
CA ALA A 23 -12.15 7.46 22.45
C ALA A 23 -11.54 8.75 21.87
N PRO A 24 -11.99 9.94 22.31
CA PRO A 24 -11.60 11.22 21.70
C PRO A 24 -10.08 11.44 21.63
N ASP A 25 -9.34 11.08 22.67
CA ASP A 25 -7.88 11.23 22.72
C ASP A 25 -7.17 10.36 21.67
N LYS A 26 -7.60 9.09 21.51
CA LYS A 26 -7.07 8.19 20.49
C LYS A 26 -7.42 8.66 19.08
N LEU A 27 -8.62 9.17 18.90
CA LEU A 27 -9.06 9.75 17.62
C LEU A 27 -8.20 10.97 17.27
N LYS A 28 -7.98 11.88 18.23
CA LYS A 28 -7.15 13.07 18.05
C LYS A 28 -5.73 12.72 17.64
N ILE A 29 -5.07 11.76 18.29
CA ILE A 29 -3.73 11.28 17.94
C ILE A 29 -3.69 10.82 16.47
N ASN A 30 -4.68 10.05 16.04
CA ASN A 30 -4.75 9.57 14.65
C ASN A 30 -4.96 10.71 13.63
N ILE A 31 -5.81 11.68 13.95
CA ILE A 31 -6.06 12.85 13.10
C ILE A 31 -4.78 13.70 12.98
N ASP A 32 -4.15 13.99 14.12
CA ASP A 32 -2.93 14.80 14.17
C ASP A 32 -1.77 14.12 13.43
N GLN A 33 -1.58 12.79 13.59
CA GLN A 33 -0.58 12.05 12.83
C GLN A 33 -0.78 12.20 11.32
N ARG A 34 -2.02 12.01 10.83
CA ARG A 34 -2.34 12.14 9.41
C ARG A 34 -2.07 13.55 8.89
N ARG A 35 -2.49 14.57 9.64
CA ARG A 35 -2.23 15.97 9.31
C ARG A 35 -0.73 16.25 9.22
N LEU A 36 0.04 15.84 10.23
CA LEU A 36 1.49 16.01 10.26
C LEU A 36 2.20 15.30 9.12
N LEU A 37 1.76 14.10 8.75
CA LEU A 37 2.30 13.38 7.60
C LEU A 37 2.06 14.13 6.29
N VAL A 38 0.88 14.69 6.10
CA VAL A 38 0.56 15.51 4.91
C VAL A 38 1.40 16.78 4.85
N GLU A 39 1.56 17.45 6.00
CA GLU A 39 2.32 18.72 6.11
C GLU A 39 3.83 18.55 5.94
N ARG A 40 4.39 17.43 6.46
CA ARG A 40 5.85 17.24 6.58
C ARG A 40 6.46 16.28 5.57
N SER A 41 5.66 15.58 4.77
CA SER A 41 6.18 14.65 3.77
C SER A 41 6.99 15.37 2.71
N ASN A 42 8.19 14.87 2.44
CA ASN A 42 9.02 15.33 1.33
C ASN A 42 8.52 14.72 0.02
N ARG A 43 7.55 15.36 -0.63
CA ARG A 43 6.94 14.88 -1.87
C ARG A 43 7.91 14.83 -3.05
N ASP A 44 8.93 15.67 -3.05
CA ASP A 44 9.95 15.68 -4.12
C ASP A 44 10.82 14.42 -4.08
N GLY A 45 10.95 13.80 -2.90
CA GLY A 45 11.65 12.54 -2.69
C GLY A 45 10.83 11.29 -3.02
N PHE A 46 9.54 11.42 -3.35
CA PHE A 46 8.73 10.27 -3.70
C PHE A 46 9.06 9.74 -5.09
N VAL A 47 8.94 8.44 -5.25
CA VAL A 47 8.94 7.79 -6.55
C VAL A 47 7.89 8.43 -7.46
N LYS A 48 8.24 8.67 -8.73
CA LYS A 48 7.40 9.37 -9.69
C LYS A 48 7.46 8.75 -11.08
N ALA A 49 6.50 9.09 -11.91
CA ALA A 49 6.49 8.66 -13.32
C ALA A 49 7.77 9.12 -14.04
N GLY A 50 8.40 8.21 -14.77
CA GLY A 50 9.68 8.39 -15.44
C GLY A 50 10.87 7.77 -14.70
N ASP A 51 10.77 7.54 -13.40
CA ASP A 51 11.84 6.89 -12.64
C ASP A 51 12.09 5.47 -13.14
N VAL A 52 13.34 5.02 -13.03
CA VAL A 52 13.74 3.63 -13.26
C VAL A 52 13.71 2.89 -11.94
N VAL A 53 13.02 1.76 -11.91
CA VAL A 53 12.97 0.92 -10.71
C VAL A 53 14.15 -0.06 -10.74
N GLU A 54 15.09 0.13 -9.85
CA GLU A 54 16.23 -0.77 -9.67
C GLU A 54 15.79 -2.18 -9.24
N PRO A 55 16.59 -3.23 -9.47
CA PRO A 55 16.29 -4.58 -9.01
C PRO A 55 15.91 -4.63 -7.53
N PHE A 56 14.90 -5.41 -7.21
CA PHE A 56 14.45 -5.66 -5.85
C PHE A 56 14.02 -7.12 -5.66
N ASP A 57 13.97 -7.51 -4.41
CA ASP A 57 13.47 -8.81 -3.96
C ASP A 57 12.40 -8.59 -2.88
N LEU A 58 11.34 -9.37 -2.94
CA LEU A 58 10.29 -9.46 -1.93
C LEU A 58 10.10 -10.93 -1.56
N ILE A 59 9.53 -11.18 -0.39
CA ILE A 59 9.14 -12.55 0.03
C ILE A 59 7.62 -12.62 0.04
N GLU A 60 7.04 -13.41 -0.85
CA GLU A 60 5.60 -13.69 -0.83
C GLU A 60 5.22 -14.43 0.45
N VAL A 61 4.01 -14.26 0.94
CA VAL A 61 3.57 -14.86 2.21
C VAL A 61 3.62 -16.39 2.22
N GLY A 62 3.62 -17.03 1.07
CA GLY A 62 3.88 -18.48 0.90
C GLY A 62 5.35 -18.86 0.88
N GLY A 63 6.28 -17.91 1.02
CA GLY A 63 7.73 -18.14 1.06
C GLY A 63 8.44 -18.00 -0.29
N GLU A 64 7.72 -17.75 -1.38
CA GLU A 64 8.32 -17.56 -2.70
C GLU A 64 9.09 -16.21 -2.74
N ARG A 65 10.29 -16.26 -3.34
CA ARG A 65 11.06 -15.04 -3.64
C ARG A 65 10.55 -14.41 -4.93
N LEU A 66 10.05 -13.20 -4.84
CA LEU A 66 9.61 -12.41 -5.98
C LEU A 66 10.69 -11.40 -6.34
N THR A 67 11.24 -11.50 -7.54
CA THR A 67 12.21 -10.52 -8.06
C THR A 67 11.53 -9.55 -9.02
N ARG A 68 12.01 -8.30 -9.11
CA ARG A 68 11.55 -7.33 -10.11
C ARG A 68 11.50 -7.95 -11.50
N ASP A 69 12.62 -8.54 -11.94
CA ASP A 69 12.75 -9.05 -13.31
C ASP A 69 11.84 -10.26 -13.56
N GLY A 70 11.65 -11.12 -12.54
CA GLY A 70 10.72 -12.25 -12.61
C GLY A 70 9.26 -11.79 -12.73
N LEU A 71 8.90 -10.72 -12.05
CA LEU A 71 7.57 -10.13 -12.13
C LEU A 71 7.34 -9.43 -13.47
N LEU A 72 8.30 -8.62 -13.95
CA LEU A 72 8.19 -7.89 -15.21
C LEU A 72 8.16 -8.78 -16.47
N LYS A 73 8.72 -9.98 -16.39
CA LYS A 73 8.58 -10.99 -17.48
C LYS A 73 7.13 -11.45 -17.71
N LYS A 74 6.25 -11.23 -16.73
CA LYS A 74 4.83 -11.62 -16.80
C LYS A 74 3.94 -10.49 -17.35
N GLY A 75 4.49 -9.29 -17.58
CA GLY A 75 3.79 -8.09 -18.04
C GLY A 75 3.99 -6.89 -17.12
N PRO A 76 3.21 -5.82 -17.30
CA PRO A 76 3.24 -4.67 -16.42
C PRO A 76 3.02 -5.05 -14.96
N LEU A 77 3.68 -4.35 -14.04
CA LEU A 77 3.65 -4.61 -12.61
C LEU A 77 2.96 -3.47 -11.86
N VAL A 78 2.03 -3.82 -10.98
CA VAL A 78 1.35 -2.89 -10.08
C VAL A 78 1.72 -3.24 -8.64
N LEU A 79 2.39 -2.33 -7.95
CA LEU A 79 2.75 -2.43 -6.55
C LEU A 79 1.80 -1.58 -5.71
N VAL A 80 1.16 -2.17 -4.70
CA VAL A 80 0.31 -1.49 -3.74
C VAL A 80 0.94 -1.60 -2.36
N PHE A 81 1.54 -0.53 -1.88
CA PHE A 81 2.08 -0.47 -0.52
C PHE A 81 0.97 -0.23 0.49
N PHE A 82 0.99 -1.00 1.56
CA PHE A 82 0.08 -0.87 2.68
C PHE A 82 0.81 -1.05 4.02
N ARG A 83 0.19 -0.60 5.10
CA ARG A 83 0.88 -0.51 6.39
C ARG A 83 1.19 -1.87 7.01
N PHE A 84 0.16 -2.64 7.35
CA PHE A 84 0.27 -3.98 7.98
C PHE A 84 -1.09 -4.67 8.02
N ALA A 85 -1.13 -5.97 8.31
CA ALA A 85 -2.34 -6.81 8.30
C ALA A 85 -3.43 -6.38 9.31
N GLY A 86 -3.03 -5.83 10.47
CA GLY A 86 -3.97 -5.32 11.48
C GLY A 86 -4.49 -3.90 11.24
N CYS A 87 -4.04 -3.20 10.19
CA CYS A 87 -4.47 -1.83 9.89
C CYS A 87 -5.92 -1.80 9.39
N PRO A 88 -6.87 -1.11 10.09
CA PRO A 88 -8.28 -1.12 9.68
C PRO A 88 -8.52 -0.59 8.27
N ALA A 89 -7.86 0.51 7.88
CA ALA A 89 -7.98 1.07 6.52
C ALA A 89 -7.44 0.11 5.45
N CYS A 90 -6.40 -0.68 5.77
CA CYS A 90 -5.86 -1.69 4.86
C CYS A 90 -6.82 -2.87 4.70
N ASN A 91 -7.53 -3.25 5.78
CA ASN A 91 -8.58 -4.26 5.75
C ASN A 91 -9.85 -3.82 5.00
N ILE A 92 -9.98 -2.55 4.65
CA ILE A 92 -10.99 -2.02 3.72
C ILE A 92 -10.43 -1.99 2.30
N ALA A 93 -9.22 -1.44 2.13
CA ALA A 93 -8.66 -1.18 0.82
C ALA A 93 -8.28 -2.45 0.04
N LEU A 94 -7.66 -3.45 0.71
CA LEU A 94 -7.20 -4.65 -0.01
C LEU A 94 -8.35 -5.51 -0.55
N PRO A 95 -9.42 -5.83 0.21
CA PRO A 95 -10.58 -6.52 -0.37
C PRO A 95 -11.29 -5.69 -1.44
N TYR A 96 -11.32 -4.36 -1.33
CA TYR A 96 -11.84 -3.51 -2.38
C TYR A 96 -11.00 -3.62 -3.67
N TYR A 97 -9.66 -3.63 -3.57
CA TYR A 97 -8.79 -3.89 -4.72
C TYR A 97 -8.95 -5.31 -5.27
N ASN A 98 -9.17 -6.30 -4.41
CA ASN A 98 -9.44 -7.67 -4.84
C ASN A 98 -10.69 -7.76 -5.71
N GLN A 99 -11.72 -6.99 -5.36
CA GLN A 99 -12.99 -6.97 -6.09
C GLN A 99 -12.95 -6.11 -7.36
N HIS A 100 -12.29 -4.92 -7.32
CA HIS A 100 -12.44 -3.90 -8.35
C HIS A 100 -11.19 -3.65 -9.19
N LEU A 101 -9.99 -4.05 -8.72
CA LEU A 101 -8.72 -3.82 -9.41
C LEU A 101 -8.14 -5.13 -9.97
N ALA A 102 -7.97 -6.15 -9.13
CA ALA A 102 -7.27 -7.38 -9.49
C ALA A 102 -7.84 -8.08 -10.74
N PRO A 103 -9.18 -8.22 -10.91
CA PRO A 103 -9.73 -8.86 -12.11
C PRO A 103 -9.45 -8.08 -13.39
N GLU A 104 -9.47 -6.75 -13.34
CA GLU A 104 -9.20 -5.90 -14.49
C GLU A 104 -7.71 -5.93 -14.88
N LEU A 105 -6.81 -5.90 -13.90
CA LEU A 105 -5.38 -6.05 -14.14
C LEU A 105 -5.05 -7.41 -14.76
N LYS A 106 -5.67 -8.48 -14.28
CA LYS A 106 -5.51 -9.82 -14.86
C LYS A 106 -5.92 -9.87 -16.34
N LYS A 107 -7.02 -9.22 -16.71
CA LYS A 107 -7.46 -9.11 -18.13
C LYS A 107 -6.46 -8.33 -18.99
N LEU A 108 -5.75 -7.38 -18.38
CA LEU A 108 -4.71 -6.58 -19.04
C LEU A 108 -3.32 -7.22 -19.02
N GLY A 109 -3.18 -8.45 -18.50
CA GLY A 109 -1.90 -9.14 -18.39
C GLY A 109 -0.94 -8.52 -17.36
N ALA A 110 -1.44 -7.70 -16.44
CA ALA A 110 -0.62 -7.06 -15.41
C ALA A 110 -0.65 -7.85 -14.09
N THR A 111 0.49 -7.86 -13.39
CA THR A 111 0.63 -8.50 -12.08
C THR A 111 0.38 -7.48 -10.96
N LEU A 112 -0.47 -7.83 -9.99
CA LEU A 112 -0.72 -7.02 -8.78
C LEU A 112 0.00 -7.65 -7.58
N VAL A 113 0.76 -6.83 -6.84
CA VAL A 113 1.44 -7.22 -5.59
C VAL A 113 1.11 -6.22 -4.50
N GLY A 114 0.50 -6.68 -3.41
CA GLY A 114 0.37 -5.92 -2.17
C GLY A 114 1.63 -6.07 -1.33
N ILE A 115 2.18 -4.97 -0.83
CA ILE A 115 3.48 -4.92 -0.16
C ILE A 115 3.36 -4.28 1.23
N SER A 116 3.93 -4.94 2.23
CA SER A 116 4.05 -4.45 3.61
C SER A 116 5.41 -4.83 4.18
N PRO A 117 5.98 -4.08 5.13
CA PRO A 117 7.20 -4.49 5.82
C PRO A 117 6.99 -5.64 6.82
N GLN A 118 5.73 -5.96 7.14
CA GLN A 118 5.40 -7.00 8.11
C GLN A 118 5.98 -8.34 7.68
N VAL A 119 6.50 -9.11 8.65
CA VAL A 119 7.08 -10.44 8.38
C VAL A 119 6.02 -11.39 7.78
N PRO A 120 6.42 -12.27 6.84
CA PRO A 120 5.49 -13.12 6.09
C PRO A 120 4.54 -13.93 6.99
N GLU A 121 5.05 -14.49 8.09
CA GLU A 121 4.33 -15.35 9.01
C GLU A 121 3.12 -14.66 9.68
N ARG A 122 3.17 -13.33 9.77
CA ARG A 122 2.06 -12.50 10.30
C ARG A 122 1.27 -11.83 9.18
N LEU A 123 1.93 -11.61 8.04
CA LEU A 123 1.32 -10.95 6.89
C LEU A 123 0.32 -11.84 6.16
N VAL A 124 0.52 -13.16 6.20
CA VAL A 124 -0.39 -14.17 5.60
C VAL A 124 -1.83 -14.00 6.08
N GLU A 125 -2.02 -13.53 7.32
CA GLU A 125 -3.33 -13.35 7.95
C GLU A 125 -4.29 -12.48 7.12
N ILE A 126 -3.80 -11.37 6.53
CA ILE A 126 -4.67 -10.48 5.75
C ILE A 126 -5.07 -11.11 4.42
N LYS A 127 -4.18 -11.90 3.81
CA LYS A 127 -4.46 -12.63 2.57
C LYS A 127 -5.55 -13.66 2.79
N GLU A 128 -5.44 -14.46 3.87
CA GLU A 128 -6.40 -15.51 4.21
C GLU A 128 -7.74 -14.93 4.64
N ARG A 129 -7.75 -13.93 5.55
CA ARG A 129 -8.95 -13.28 6.06
C ARG A 129 -9.84 -12.74 4.95
N HIS A 130 -9.24 -12.14 3.94
CA HIS A 130 -9.96 -11.50 2.83
C HIS A 130 -9.95 -12.33 1.54
N LYS A 131 -9.38 -13.54 1.55
CA LYS A 131 -9.27 -14.42 0.37
C LYS A 131 -8.74 -13.65 -0.85
N LEU A 132 -7.60 -12.96 -0.66
CA LEU A 132 -7.04 -12.10 -1.71
C LEU A 132 -6.44 -12.96 -2.85
N ASP A 133 -6.91 -12.73 -4.07
CA ASP A 133 -6.52 -13.48 -5.27
C ASP A 133 -5.24 -12.94 -5.95
N PHE A 134 -4.55 -11.98 -5.31
CA PHE A 134 -3.30 -11.42 -5.78
C PHE A 134 -2.15 -11.67 -4.81
N LEU A 135 -0.93 -11.40 -5.26
CA LEU A 135 0.28 -11.62 -4.46
C LEU A 135 0.35 -10.66 -3.29
N ILE A 136 0.67 -11.18 -2.10
CA ILE A 136 0.97 -10.38 -0.91
C ILE A 136 2.41 -10.71 -0.49
N ALA A 137 3.23 -9.68 -0.36
CA ALA A 137 4.66 -9.86 -0.10
C ALA A 137 5.20 -8.93 0.98
N SER A 138 6.22 -9.40 1.66
CA SER A 138 6.99 -8.67 2.66
C SER A 138 8.14 -7.90 1.98
N ASP A 139 8.22 -6.60 2.24
CA ASP A 139 9.37 -5.74 1.95
C ASP A 139 10.29 -5.75 3.18
N ARG A 140 11.18 -6.73 3.25
CA ARG A 140 12.10 -6.87 4.39
C ARG A 140 12.87 -5.57 4.61
N ASP A 141 12.91 -5.14 5.88
CA ASP A 141 13.62 -3.93 6.33
C ASP A 141 13.15 -2.63 5.67
N ASN A 142 11.94 -2.63 5.09
CA ASN A 142 11.41 -1.49 4.32
C ASN A 142 12.34 -1.07 3.15
N ALA A 143 13.10 -2.01 2.58
CA ALA A 143 14.15 -1.71 1.60
C ALA A 143 13.61 -1.02 0.34
N LEU A 144 12.51 -1.53 -0.22
CA LEU A 144 11.88 -0.95 -1.40
C LEU A 144 11.13 0.33 -1.06
N GLY A 145 10.38 0.34 0.06
CA GLY A 145 9.69 1.53 0.53
C GLY A 145 10.64 2.71 0.79
N ARG A 146 11.83 2.44 1.31
CA ARG A 146 12.89 3.44 1.53
C ARG A 146 13.42 4.00 0.22
N ARG A 147 13.70 3.15 -0.78
CA ARG A 147 14.14 3.59 -2.11
C ARG A 147 13.08 4.42 -2.83
N PHE A 148 11.81 4.16 -2.57
CA PHE A 148 10.70 4.94 -3.14
C PHE A 148 10.38 6.22 -2.36
N GLY A 149 11.08 6.47 -1.24
CA GLY A 149 10.90 7.66 -0.42
C GLY A 149 9.58 7.70 0.35
N ILE A 150 8.87 6.56 0.46
CA ILE A 150 7.49 6.51 0.98
C ILE A 150 7.39 6.13 2.46
N LEU A 151 8.51 6.07 3.19
CA LEU A 151 8.48 5.69 4.60
C LEU A 151 8.17 6.87 5.50
N TYR A 152 7.50 6.59 6.60
CA TYR A 152 7.37 7.49 7.72
C TYR A 152 7.61 6.75 9.04
N THR A 153 8.05 7.49 10.04
CA THR A 153 8.20 7.00 11.41
C THR A 153 7.04 7.50 12.25
N PHE A 154 6.54 6.69 13.17
CA PHE A 154 5.54 7.12 14.14
C PHE A 154 6.07 8.32 14.94
N ASP A 155 5.23 9.34 15.08
CA ASP A 155 5.46 10.44 16.01
C ASP A 155 5.31 9.97 17.46
N GLU A 156 5.82 10.74 18.40
CA GLU A 156 5.88 10.30 19.81
C GLU A 156 4.48 10.03 20.41
N PRO A 157 3.43 10.86 20.17
CA PRO A 157 2.08 10.54 20.64
C PRO A 157 1.55 9.21 20.08
N SER A 158 1.82 8.91 18.81
CA SER A 158 1.41 7.67 18.17
C SER A 158 2.14 6.46 18.73
N LYS A 159 3.44 6.59 19.05
CA LYS A 159 4.22 5.54 19.73
C LYS A 159 3.64 5.23 21.10
N GLN A 160 3.43 6.25 21.92
CA GLN A 160 2.89 6.09 23.26
C GLN A 160 1.48 5.46 23.23
N SER A 161 0.62 5.89 22.31
CA SER A 161 -0.71 5.31 22.13
C SER A 161 -0.65 3.83 21.70
N SER A 162 0.31 3.46 20.84
CA SER A 162 0.54 2.09 20.38
C SER A 162 1.02 1.19 21.54
N ILE A 163 1.96 1.69 22.37
CA ILE A 163 2.46 0.99 23.54
C ILE A 163 1.34 0.82 24.57
N ALA A 164 0.63 1.89 24.92
CA ALA A 164 -0.47 1.85 25.88
C ALA A 164 -1.64 0.94 25.43
N GLY A 165 -1.80 0.77 24.11
CA GLY A 165 -2.74 -0.17 23.53
C GLY A 165 -2.26 -1.62 23.49
N GLY A 166 -1.06 -1.93 23.99
CA GLY A 166 -0.48 -3.26 23.96
C GLY A 166 -0.10 -3.77 22.58
N SER A 167 0.10 -2.86 21.61
CA SER A 167 0.34 -3.21 20.23
C SER A 167 1.43 -2.32 19.60
N PRO A 168 2.68 -2.30 20.15
CA PRO A 168 3.78 -1.56 19.57
C PRO A 168 4.00 -1.99 18.12
N ILE A 169 4.05 -1.04 17.20
CA ILE A 169 4.01 -1.36 15.76
C ILE A 169 5.17 -2.25 15.31
N GLY A 170 6.35 -2.08 15.86
CA GLY A 170 7.51 -2.92 15.57
C GLY A 170 7.32 -4.38 15.99
N GLU A 171 6.61 -4.61 17.11
CA GLU A 171 6.25 -5.95 17.54
C GLU A 171 5.13 -6.54 16.68
N VAL A 172 4.09 -5.73 16.37
CA VAL A 172 2.97 -6.15 15.53
C VAL A 172 3.45 -6.58 14.13
N THR A 173 4.35 -5.81 13.54
CA THR A 173 4.91 -6.12 12.23
C THR A 173 6.02 -7.16 12.26
N GLY A 174 6.65 -7.38 13.43
CA GLY A 174 7.83 -8.22 13.57
C GLY A 174 9.13 -7.56 13.09
N THR A 175 9.09 -6.27 12.73
CA THR A 175 10.27 -5.54 12.22
C THR A 175 11.14 -4.93 13.32
N GLY A 176 10.61 -4.77 14.53
CA GLY A 176 11.29 -4.07 15.63
C GLY A 176 11.43 -2.57 15.44
N THR A 177 10.83 -1.98 14.37
CA THR A 177 10.96 -0.57 14.04
C THR A 177 9.64 0.19 14.17
N TRP A 178 9.71 1.53 14.16
CA TRP A 178 8.55 2.42 14.15
C TRP A 178 8.24 2.96 12.75
N GLU A 179 8.82 2.33 11.72
CA GLU A 179 8.67 2.75 10.33
C GLU A 179 7.58 1.95 9.61
N LEU A 180 6.75 2.64 8.86
CA LEU A 180 5.75 2.07 7.97
C LEU A 180 5.77 2.81 6.62
N PRO A 181 5.36 2.16 5.53
CA PRO A 181 5.13 2.86 4.28
C PRO A 181 3.85 3.71 4.36
N MET A 182 3.89 4.89 3.76
CA MET A 182 2.70 5.57 3.31
C MET A 182 2.02 4.67 2.27
N PRO A 183 0.67 4.61 2.24
CA PRO A 183 -0.01 3.94 1.15
C PRO A 183 0.41 4.52 -0.19
N ALA A 184 0.78 3.64 -1.10
CA ALA A 184 1.21 4.06 -2.43
C ALA A 184 0.80 3.01 -3.47
N THR A 185 0.49 3.48 -4.67
CA THR A 185 0.26 2.60 -5.83
C THR A 185 1.17 3.01 -6.97
N ILE A 186 1.96 2.07 -7.46
CA ILE A 186 3.00 2.32 -8.46
C ILE A 186 2.80 1.34 -9.61
N VAL A 187 2.68 1.87 -10.84
CA VAL A 187 2.59 1.08 -12.08
C VAL A 187 3.93 1.15 -12.79
N ILE A 188 4.50 -0.02 -13.06
CA ILE A 188 5.81 -0.19 -13.68
C ILE A 188 5.63 -0.92 -15.00
N SER A 189 6.21 -0.37 -16.08
CA SER A 189 6.23 -1.03 -17.40
C SER A 189 7.19 -2.22 -17.41
N GLU A 190 7.04 -3.11 -18.37
CA GLU A 190 7.93 -4.26 -18.61
C GLU A 190 9.41 -3.86 -18.76
N THR A 191 9.68 -2.60 -19.13
CA THR A 191 11.03 -2.04 -19.24
C THR A 191 11.57 -1.48 -17.92
N GLY A 192 10.87 -1.66 -16.80
CA GLY A 192 11.31 -1.22 -15.48
C GLY A 192 11.09 0.25 -15.17
N HIS A 193 10.35 1.00 -16.02
CA HIS A 193 10.07 2.41 -15.78
C HIS A 193 8.73 2.60 -15.07
N VAL A 194 8.68 3.48 -14.10
CA VAL A 194 7.45 3.94 -13.47
C VAL A 194 6.61 4.72 -14.50
N ARG A 195 5.35 4.35 -14.63
CA ARG A 195 4.39 4.99 -15.53
C ARG A 195 3.28 5.73 -14.80
N PHE A 196 3.07 5.34 -13.56
CA PHE A 196 2.14 5.99 -12.65
C PHE A 196 2.67 5.79 -11.24
N ALA A 197 2.60 6.80 -10.40
CA ALA A 197 2.86 6.73 -8.98
C ALA A 197 1.90 7.67 -8.26
N ASP A 198 1.24 7.14 -7.24
CA ASP A 198 0.41 7.89 -6.32
C ASP A 198 0.79 7.48 -4.89
N VAL A 199 1.31 8.43 -4.13
CA VAL A 199 1.74 8.26 -2.74
C VAL A 199 0.85 9.11 -1.85
N SER A 200 0.19 8.49 -0.88
CA SER A 200 -0.70 9.18 0.04
C SER A 200 -0.12 9.27 1.45
N PRO A 201 0.38 10.45 1.86
CA PRO A 201 0.80 10.67 3.25
C PRO A 201 -0.37 10.54 4.25
N ASP A 202 -1.58 10.88 3.83
CA ASP A 202 -2.79 10.56 4.59
C ASP A 202 -3.13 9.08 4.41
N TRP A 203 -2.84 8.26 5.43
CA TRP A 203 -3.06 6.81 5.34
C TRP A 203 -4.54 6.37 5.31
N LEU A 204 -5.51 7.30 5.30
CA LEU A 204 -6.92 7.04 4.98
C LEU A 204 -7.28 7.32 3.52
N VAL A 205 -6.39 7.91 2.74
CA VAL A 205 -6.58 8.13 1.31
C VAL A 205 -5.89 7.02 0.51
N ARG A 206 -6.50 6.60 -0.57
CA ARG A 206 -6.01 5.53 -1.45
C ARG A 206 -6.20 5.88 -2.90
N THR A 207 -5.34 5.34 -3.74
CA THR A 207 -5.51 5.38 -5.20
C THR A 207 -6.80 4.66 -5.60
N GLU A 208 -7.63 5.28 -6.41
CA GLU A 208 -8.82 4.62 -6.94
C GLU A 208 -8.46 3.58 -8.01
N PRO A 209 -9.14 2.42 -8.07
CA PRO A 209 -8.87 1.40 -9.08
C PRO A 209 -8.90 1.91 -10.52
N GLY A 210 -9.78 2.87 -10.83
CA GLY A 210 -9.91 3.44 -12.16
C GLY A 210 -8.64 4.08 -12.68
N ASP A 211 -7.94 4.83 -11.83
CA ASP A 211 -6.69 5.52 -12.19
C ASP A 211 -5.58 4.51 -12.53
N VAL A 212 -5.50 3.42 -11.76
CA VAL A 212 -4.52 2.34 -11.97
C VAL A 212 -4.81 1.59 -13.25
N ILE A 213 -6.09 1.22 -13.48
CA ILE A 213 -6.53 0.51 -14.69
C ILE A 213 -6.22 1.34 -15.94
N ASP A 214 -6.50 2.65 -15.89
CA ASP A 214 -6.23 3.54 -17.03
C ASP A 214 -4.72 3.71 -17.28
N ALA A 215 -3.90 3.74 -16.23
CA ALA A 215 -2.46 3.76 -16.36
C ALA A 215 -1.93 2.48 -17.05
N VAL A 216 -2.42 1.30 -16.66
CA VAL A 216 -2.03 0.03 -17.27
C VAL A 216 -2.55 -0.10 -18.71
N ARG A 217 -3.77 0.32 -18.99
CA ARG A 217 -4.33 0.33 -20.37
C ARG A 217 -3.50 1.15 -21.34
N LYS A 218 -2.95 2.29 -20.90
CA LYS A 218 -2.05 3.11 -21.71
C LYS A 218 -0.76 2.39 -22.07
N LEU A 219 -0.27 1.49 -21.22
CA LEU A 219 0.92 0.67 -21.50
C LEU A 219 0.62 -0.41 -22.55
N THR A 220 -0.44 -1.18 -22.34
CA THR A 220 -0.77 -2.30 -23.23
C THR A 220 -1.14 -1.86 -24.63
N LYS A 221 -1.79 -0.70 -24.81
CA LYS A 221 -2.07 -0.12 -26.13
C LYS A 221 -0.80 0.31 -26.88
N ARG A 222 0.23 0.79 -26.18
CA ARG A 222 1.51 1.20 -26.80
C ARG A 222 2.37 0.00 -27.23
N ALA A 223 2.23 -1.14 -26.56
CA ALA A 223 2.94 -2.36 -26.92
C ALA A 223 2.31 -3.06 -28.14
N ALA A 224 1.06 -2.74 -28.48
CA ALA A 224 0.32 -3.31 -29.62
C ALA A 224 0.35 -2.44 -30.88
N ALA A 225 0.93 -1.24 -30.82
CA ALA A 225 1.09 -0.30 -31.93
C ALA A 225 2.54 -0.23 -32.40
#